data_2ba0b0b4905b42fee8a1b51874c77d0a
#
_entry.id   2ba0b0b4905b42fee8a1b51874c77d0a
#
_cell.length_a   1.000
_cell.length_b   1.000
_cell.length_c   1.000
_cell.angle_alpha   90.00
_cell.angle_beta   90.00
_cell.angle_gamma   90.00
#
_symmetry.space_group_name_H-M   'P 1'
#
loop_
_entity.id
_entity.type
_entity.pdbx_description
1 polymer ?
#
loop_
_entity_poly.entity_id
_entity_poly.type
_entity_poly.pdbx_seq_one_letter_code
_entity_poly.pdbx_strand_id
1 'polypeptide(L)'
;MSDFSVKPVLTGDRTVLRPFTEADAEVMVEIIEDPEVVRFTGAPSGELTLERLRSWYGTRSEQPDRLDLAVTDRATGELVGEVVLYMGVPPLERSREWGRDSDARSCTFRTLIGPRGRGRGLGTEATRLIVGHGFEQLGLHRIELEAYRYNARALRVYEKAGFVVEGVRREADLRDGEWVDSVIMAILDREWAALSSTAR
;
A
#
# COMPACT_ATOMS: atom_id res chain seq x y z
N MET A 1 -15.15 -2.02 13.96
CA MET A 1 -13.83 -1.38 13.80
C MET A 1 -12.91 -2.44 13.26
N SER A 2 -12.34 -2.25 12.07
CA SER A 2 -11.42 -3.24 11.47
C SER A 2 -10.16 -3.31 12.34
N ASP A 3 -9.76 -4.51 12.71
CA ASP A 3 -8.63 -4.75 13.62
C ASP A 3 -7.41 -5.20 12.81
N PHE A 4 -6.39 -4.36 12.75
CA PHE A 4 -5.11 -4.66 12.09
C PHE A 4 -4.07 -5.27 13.05
N SER A 5 -4.45 -5.67 14.27
CA SER A 5 -3.52 -6.25 15.25
C SER A 5 -2.92 -7.57 14.79
N VAL A 6 -3.68 -8.37 14.02
CA VAL A 6 -3.18 -9.61 13.43
C VAL A 6 -2.45 -9.31 12.12
N LYS A 7 -1.18 -9.70 12.05
CA LYS A 7 -0.35 -9.57 10.86
C LYS A 7 -0.22 -10.95 10.18
N PRO A 8 -1.03 -11.23 9.15
CA PRO A 8 -1.06 -12.54 8.50
C PRO A 8 0.15 -12.79 7.61
N VAL A 9 0.39 -14.05 7.28
CA VAL A 9 1.15 -14.45 6.11
C VAL A 9 0.17 -14.77 5.00
N LEU A 10 0.27 -14.06 3.86
CA LEU A 10 -0.59 -14.29 2.69
C LEU A 10 0.28 -14.85 1.56
N THR A 11 -0.12 -16.00 1.03
CA THR A 11 0.66 -16.72 0.02
C THR A 11 -0.06 -16.72 -1.32
N GLY A 12 0.56 -16.13 -2.33
CA GLY A 12 0.15 -16.18 -3.73
C GLY A 12 0.98 -17.17 -4.55
N ASP A 13 0.82 -17.11 -5.85
CA ASP A 13 1.58 -17.96 -6.79
C ASP A 13 3.05 -17.52 -6.89
N ARG A 14 3.31 -16.22 -6.83
CA ARG A 14 4.61 -15.57 -7.06
C ARG A 14 5.15 -14.85 -5.84
N THR A 15 4.28 -14.43 -4.92
CA THR A 15 4.65 -13.62 -3.77
C THR A 15 4.19 -14.27 -2.46
N VAL A 16 4.94 -13.97 -1.41
CA VAL A 16 4.51 -14.16 -0.03
C VAL A 16 4.53 -12.81 0.65
N LEU A 17 3.42 -12.43 1.25
CA LEU A 17 3.33 -11.27 2.12
C LEU A 17 3.48 -11.77 3.56
N ARG A 18 4.38 -11.17 4.33
CA ARG A 18 4.64 -11.54 5.72
C ARG A 18 4.86 -10.32 6.60
N PRO A 19 4.69 -10.45 7.91
CA PRO A 19 5.10 -9.40 8.84
C PRO A 19 6.57 -9.00 8.62
N PHE A 20 6.85 -7.73 8.87
CA PHE A 20 8.22 -7.22 8.90
C PHE A 20 8.99 -7.70 10.14
N THR A 21 10.29 -7.76 10.00
CA THR A 21 11.28 -7.95 11.07
C THR A 21 12.31 -6.83 11.00
N GLU A 22 13.10 -6.65 12.06
CA GLU A 22 14.21 -5.70 12.07
C GLU A 22 15.26 -5.99 10.98
N ALA A 23 15.45 -7.27 10.64
CA ALA A 23 16.41 -7.70 9.62
C ALA A 23 16.05 -7.20 8.21
N ASP A 24 14.78 -6.91 7.95
CA ASP A 24 14.32 -6.40 6.66
C ASP A 24 14.80 -4.96 6.38
N ALA A 25 15.21 -4.24 7.42
CA ALA A 25 15.64 -2.86 7.31
C ALA A 25 16.78 -2.66 6.32
N GLU A 26 17.74 -3.59 6.25
CA GLU A 26 18.89 -3.49 5.34
C GLU A 26 18.46 -3.47 3.87
N VAL A 27 17.57 -4.37 3.50
CA VAL A 27 17.05 -4.41 2.12
C VAL A 27 16.12 -3.23 1.86
N MET A 28 15.35 -2.81 2.86
CA MET A 28 14.44 -1.67 2.71
C MET A 28 15.17 -0.34 2.55
N VAL A 29 16.38 -0.15 3.13
CA VAL A 29 17.25 1.01 2.81
C VAL A 29 17.50 1.08 1.31
N GLU A 30 17.99 -0.01 0.70
CA GLU A 30 18.29 -0.07 -0.73
C GLU A 30 17.05 0.26 -1.59
N ILE A 31 15.88 -0.24 -1.17
CA ILE A 31 14.62 -0.02 -1.88
C ILE A 31 14.17 1.44 -1.76
N ILE A 32 14.22 2.03 -0.57
CA ILE A 32 13.75 3.40 -0.31
C ILE A 32 14.68 4.43 -0.98
N GLU A 33 15.98 4.14 -1.05
CA GLU A 33 16.96 5.01 -1.71
C GLU A 33 17.03 4.84 -3.24
N ASP A 34 16.33 3.84 -3.80
CA ASP A 34 16.26 3.67 -5.25
C ASP A 34 15.70 4.94 -5.92
N PRO A 35 16.39 5.50 -6.92
CA PRO A 35 15.99 6.77 -7.54
C PRO A 35 14.57 6.77 -8.12
N GLU A 36 14.10 5.63 -8.61
CA GLU A 36 12.75 5.53 -9.14
C GLU A 36 11.72 5.49 -8.01
N VAL A 37 12.02 4.84 -6.88
CA VAL A 37 11.18 4.89 -5.69
C VAL A 37 11.08 6.32 -5.17
N VAL A 38 12.21 6.99 -4.97
CA VAL A 38 12.26 8.40 -4.54
C VAL A 38 11.43 9.29 -5.47
N ARG A 39 11.54 9.09 -6.78
CA ARG A 39 10.76 9.84 -7.77
C ARG A 39 9.25 9.71 -7.58
N PHE A 40 8.76 8.53 -7.19
CA PHE A 40 7.33 8.24 -7.08
C PHE A 40 6.75 8.37 -5.67
N THR A 41 7.57 8.37 -4.63
CA THR A 41 7.13 8.44 -3.23
C THR A 41 7.62 9.68 -2.50
N GLY A 42 8.58 10.40 -3.09
CA GLY A 42 9.33 11.47 -2.45
C GLY A 42 10.53 10.95 -1.67
N ALA A 43 11.49 11.83 -1.45
CA ALA A 43 12.62 11.53 -0.57
C ALA A 43 12.12 11.39 0.88
N PRO A 44 12.73 10.50 1.67
CA PRO A 44 12.43 10.41 3.10
C PRO A 44 12.61 11.77 3.78
N SER A 45 11.68 12.13 4.65
CA SER A 45 11.82 13.32 5.48
C SER A 45 12.83 13.06 6.60
N GLY A 46 14.00 13.72 6.54
CA GLY A 46 15.08 13.59 7.52
C GLY A 46 16.09 12.50 7.16
N GLU A 47 17.07 12.32 8.05
CA GLU A 47 18.14 11.34 7.87
C GLU A 47 17.61 9.91 7.96
N LEU A 48 17.83 9.13 6.90
CA LEU A 48 17.46 7.72 6.82
C LEU A 48 18.62 6.87 7.37
N THR A 49 18.60 6.58 8.67
CA THR A 49 19.60 5.70 9.27
C THR A 49 19.08 4.26 9.36
N LEU A 50 19.99 3.30 9.23
CA LEU A 50 19.66 1.87 9.37
C LEU A 50 19.03 1.57 10.74
N GLU A 51 19.55 2.18 11.81
CA GLU A 51 19.01 2.02 13.16
C GLU A 51 17.55 2.49 13.25
N ARG A 52 17.24 3.65 12.67
CA ARG A 52 15.87 4.17 12.62
C ARG A 52 14.94 3.25 11.85
N LEU A 53 15.40 2.66 10.75
CA LEU A 53 14.59 1.71 9.98
C LEU A 53 14.43 0.36 10.69
N ARG A 54 15.44 -0.14 11.37
CA ARG A 54 15.30 -1.34 12.21
C ARG A 54 14.24 -1.14 13.29
N SER A 55 14.29 -0.04 14.01
CA SER A 55 13.25 0.32 14.99
C SER A 55 11.88 0.47 14.33
N TRP A 56 11.82 1.11 13.16
CA TRP A 56 10.57 1.28 12.42
C TRP A 56 9.97 -0.06 12.02
N TYR A 57 10.71 -0.94 11.35
CA TYR A 57 10.19 -2.22 10.88
C TYR A 57 9.97 -3.22 12.02
N GLY A 58 10.80 -3.21 13.05
CA GLY A 58 10.65 -4.05 14.24
C GLY A 58 9.33 -3.81 14.99
N THR A 59 8.80 -2.59 14.95
CA THR A 59 7.56 -2.22 15.65
C THR A 59 6.30 -2.29 14.79
N ARG A 60 6.40 -2.61 13.48
CA ARG A 60 5.23 -2.63 12.58
C ARG A 60 4.18 -3.65 12.96
N SER A 61 4.57 -4.79 13.49
CA SER A 61 3.65 -5.83 13.95
C SER A 61 2.81 -5.42 15.17
N GLU A 62 3.23 -4.41 15.91
CA GLU A 62 2.55 -3.92 17.12
C GLU A 62 1.52 -2.81 16.84
N GLN A 63 1.48 -2.27 15.62
CA GLN A 63 0.61 -1.14 15.27
C GLN A 63 -0.81 -1.63 14.96
N PRO A 64 -1.84 -1.24 15.73
CA PRO A 64 -3.20 -1.75 15.55
C PRO A 64 -3.99 -1.03 14.46
N ASP A 65 -3.50 0.11 13.96
CA ASP A 65 -4.16 1.00 13.00
C ASP A 65 -3.67 0.82 11.56
N ARG A 66 -2.75 -0.14 11.36
CA ARG A 66 -2.14 -0.38 10.05
C ARG A 66 -1.68 -1.83 9.89
N LEU A 67 -1.71 -2.30 8.66
CA LEU A 67 -1.19 -3.60 8.24
C LEU A 67 -0.06 -3.38 7.25
N ASP A 68 1.18 -3.45 7.73
CA ASP A 68 2.38 -3.38 6.91
C ASP A 68 2.91 -4.79 6.70
N LEU A 69 3.02 -5.20 5.43
CA LEU A 69 3.56 -6.51 5.07
C LEU A 69 4.72 -6.37 4.09
N ALA A 70 5.79 -7.08 4.38
CA ALA A 70 6.91 -7.29 3.48
C ALA A 70 6.48 -8.14 2.29
N VAL A 71 6.81 -7.71 1.07
CA VAL A 71 6.59 -8.46 -0.15
C VAL A 71 7.85 -9.26 -0.47
N THR A 72 7.76 -10.58 -0.44
CA THR A 72 8.87 -11.46 -0.82
C THR A 72 8.54 -12.21 -2.11
N ASP A 73 9.55 -12.41 -2.94
CA ASP A 73 9.48 -13.29 -4.10
C ASP A 73 9.40 -14.74 -3.60
N ARG A 74 8.33 -15.45 -3.92
CA ARG A 74 8.14 -16.82 -3.45
C ARG A 74 9.20 -17.80 -3.96
N ALA A 75 9.77 -17.54 -5.13
CA ALA A 75 10.76 -18.44 -5.73
C ALA A 75 12.14 -18.32 -5.07
N THR A 76 12.52 -17.13 -4.61
CA THR A 76 13.85 -16.86 -4.08
C THR A 76 13.85 -16.57 -2.58
N GLY A 77 12.70 -16.21 -2.00
CA GLY A 77 12.59 -15.72 -0.62
C GLY A 77 13.06 -14.26 -0.44
N GLU A 78 13.53 -13.61 -1.50
CA GLU A 78 14.05 -12.24 -1.41
C GLU A 78 12.95 -11.23 -1.11
N LEU A 79 13.22 -10.30 -0.21
CA LEU A 79 12.41 -9.12 0.02
C LEU A 79 12.51 -8.19 -1.20
N VAL A 80 11.36 -7.81 -1.77
CA VAL A 80 11.28 -6.98 -2.97
C VAL A 80 10.48 -5.71 -2.79
N GLY A 81 9.84 -5.51 -1.63
CA GLY A 81 9.06 -4.33 -1.35
C GLY A 81 8.11 -4.45 -0.16
N GLU A 82 7.15 -3.56 -0.12
CA GLU A 82 6.10 -3.53 0.90
C GLU A 82 4.71 -3.27 0.31
N VAL A 83 3.69 -3.73 1.01
CA VAL A 83 2.29 -3.32 0.85
C VAL A 83 1.71 -2.96 2.20
N VAL A 84 0.89 -1.92 2.22
CA VAL A 84 0.34 -1.36 3.46
C VAL A 84 -1.14 -1.04 3.29
N LEU A 85 -1.96 -1.48 4.26
CA LEU A 85 -3.27 -0.91 4.52
C LEU A 85 -3.18 -0.12 5.83
N TYR A 86 -3.65 1.11 5.84
CA TYR A 86 -3.66 1.90 7.07
C TYR A 86 -4.93 2.74 7.14
N MET A 87 -5.40 2.89 8.37
CA MET A 87 -6.49 3.83 8.64
C MET A 87 -5.89 5.23 8.42
N GLY A 88 -6.20 5.83 7.27
CA GLY A 88 -5.82 7.21 7.00
C GLY A 88 -6.33 8.10 8.11
N VAL A 89 -5.68 9.24 8.35
CA VAL A 89 -6.31 10.30 9.14
C VAL A 89 -7.67 10.52 8.48
N PRO A 90 -8.79 10.32 9.21
CA PRO A 90 -10.11 10.47 8.61
C PRO A 90 -10.11 11.81 7.88
N PRO A 91 -10.56 11.88 6.62
CA PRO A 91 -10.55 13.14 5.87
C PRO A 91 -11.27 14.27 6.60
N LEU A 92 -11.92 13.94 7.69
CA LEU A 92 -12.70 14.84 8.51
C LEU A 92 -12.62 14.41 9.98
N GLU A 93 -11.66 14.92 10.75
CA GLU A 93 -11.92 15.24 12.16
C GLU A 93 -13.24 16.03 12.28
N ARG A 94 -13.62 16.77 11.26
CA ARG A 94 -14.93 17.42 11.06
C ARG A 94 -16.12 16.44 11.08
N SER A 95 -15.97 15.16 10.75
CA SER A 95 -17.11 14.22 10.77
C SER A 95 -17.59 13.93 12.19
N ARG A 96 -16.71 13.92 13.17
CA ARG A 96 -17.07 13.74 14.59
C ARG A 96 -17.77 14.97 15.15
N GLU A 97 -17.32 16.17 14.80
CA GLU A 97 -17.95 17.42 15.20
C GLU A 97 -19.37 17.58 14.62
N TRP A 98 -19.66 16.94 13.47
CA TRP A 98 -20.96 17.05 12.79
C TRP A 98 -21.85 15.83 13.04
N GLY A 99 -21.54 15.00 14.06
CA GLY A 99 -22.38 13.86 14.47
C GLY A 99 -22.51 12.75 13.43
N ARG A 100 -21.59 12.67 12.47
CA ARG A 100 -21.52 11.55 11.54
C ARG A 100 -20.70 10.43 12.16
N ASP A 101 -21.38 9.34 12.43
CA ASP A 101 -20.74 8.10 12.89
C ASP A 101 -19.90 7.55 11.73
N SER A 102 -18.58 7.75 11.78
CA SER A 102 -17.67 7.34 10.70
C SER A 102 -17.15 5.92 10.94
N ASP A 103 -18.06 4.94 11.08
CA ASP A 103 -17.69 3.54 10.91
C ASP A 103 -17.59 3.20 9.41
N ALA A 104 -16.79 4.00 8.70
CA ALA A 104 -16.71 3.94 7.24
C ALA A 104 -16.02 2.68 6.73
N ARG A 105 -15.39 1.87 7.60
CA ARG A 105 -14.61 0.69 7.23
C ARG A 105 -13.77 0.93 5.97
N SER A 106 -13.12 2.10 5.94
CA SER A 106 -12.32 2.59 4.83
C SER A 106 -10.86 2.69 5.24
N CYS A 107 -9.96 2.34 4.36
CA CYS A 107 -8.53 2.49 4.59
C CYS A 107 -7.80 2.98 3.33
N THR A 108 -6.58 3.45 3.51
CA THR A 108 -5.67 3.83 2.43
C THR A 108 -4.70 2.67 2.16
N PHE A 109 -4.48 2.40 0.88
CA PHE A 109 -3.50 1.45 0.39
C PHE A 109 -2.25 2.16 -0.08
N ARG A 110 -1.09 1.57 0.22
CA ARG A 110 0.20 1.98 -0.30
C ARG A 110 1.03 0.76 -0.69
N THR A 111 1.82 0.88 -1.74
CA THR A 111 2.82 -0.13 -2.11
C THR A 111 4.11 0.50 -2.61
N LEU A 112 5.20 -0.22 -2.40
CA LEU A 112 6.53 0.12 -2.83
C LEU A 112 7.23 -1.15 -3.30
N ILE A 113 7.65 -1.18 -4.56
CA ILE A 113 8.35 -2.32 -5.15
C ILE A 113 9.71 -1.87 -5.66
N GLY A 114 10.75 -2.43 -5.08
CA GLY A 114 12.14 -2.18 -5.47
C GLY A 114 12.52 -2.76 -6.83
N PRO A 115 13.73 -2.45 -7.31
CA PRO A 115 14.19 -2.85 -8.65
C PRO A 115 14.07 -4.34 -8.93
N ARG A 116 14.41 -5.19 -7.94
CA ARG A 116 14.40 -6.65 -8.08
C ARG A 116 13.00 -7.25 -8.27
N GLY A 117 11.94 -6.52 -7.84
CA GLY A 117 10.54 -6.98 -7.94
C GLY A 117 9.78 -6.45 -9.16
N ARG A 118 10.33 -5.47 -9.87
CA ARG A 118 9.64 -4.79 -10.97
C ARG A 118 9.50 -5.66 -12.22
N GLY A 119 8.40 -5.45 -12.99
CA GLY A 119 8.18 -6.10 -14.27
C GLY A 119 7.83 -7.59 -14.21
N ARG A 120 7.78 -8.20 -13.04
CA ARG A 120 7.58 -9.63 -12.80
C ARG A 120 6.18 -10.02 -12.34
N GLY A 121 5.28 -9.05 -12.26
CA GLY A 121 3.90 -9.26 -11.77
C GLY A 121 3.75 -9.30 -10.24
N LEU A 122 4.86 -9.26 -9.48
CA LEU A 122 4.86 -9.38 -8.03
C LEU A 122 4.02 -8.28 -7.36
N GLY A 123 4.18 -7.03 -7.79
CA GLY A 123 3.40 -5.91 -7.24
C GLY A 123 1.89 -6.04 -7.48
N THR A 124 1.47 -6.57 -8.64
CA THR A 124 0.04 -6.77 -8.92
C THR A 124 -0.54 -7.86 -8.04
N GLU A 125 0.17 -8.98 -7.88
CA GLU A 125 -0.30 -10.06 -7.02
C GLU A 125 -0.29 -9.64 -5.54
N ALA A 126 0.77 -8.99 -5.07
CA ALA A 126 0.85 -8.46 -3.72
C ALA A 126 -0.32 -7.50 -3.41
N THR A 127 -0.66 -6.60 -4.36
CA THR A 127 -1.81 -5.70 -4.23
C THR A 127 -3.10 -6.51 -4.09
N ARG A 128 -3.34 -7.51 -4.93
CA ARG A 128 -4.55 -8.34 -4.85
C ARG A 128 -4.65 -9.12 -3.55
N LEU A 129 -3.55 -9.67 -3.06
CA LEU A 129 -3.53 -10.44 -1.81
C LEU A 129 -3.93 -9.58 -0.61
N ILE A 130 -3.34 -8.40 -0.45
CA ILE A 130 -3.63 -7.55 0.71
C ILE A 130 -5.02 -6.89 0.59
N VAL A 131 -5.45 -6.51 -0.61
CA VAL A 131 -6.79 -5.96 -0.88
C VAL A 131 -7.86 -7.01 -0.59
N GLY A 132 -7.66 -8.24 -1.07
CA GLY A 132 -8.54 -9.37 -0.77
C GLY A 132 -8.65 -9.63 0.73
N HIS A 133 -7.52 -9.65 1.44
CA HIS A 133 -7.52 -9.79 2.90
C HIS A 133 -8.29 -8.64 3.58
N GLY A 134 -8.14 -7.42 3.09
CA GLY A 134 -8.87 -6.24 3.59
C GLY A 134 -10.39 -6.41 3.50
N PHE A 135 -10.91 -6.88 2.39
CA PHE A 135 -12.35 -7.10 2.22
C PHE A 135 -12.86 -8.36 2.91
N GLU A 136 -12.17 -9.49 2.73
CA GLU A 136 -12.67 -10.81 3.12
C GLU A 136 -12.47 -11.10 4.62
N GLN A 137 -11.40 -10.59 5.22
CA GLN A 137 -11.05 -10.89 6.61
C GLN A 137 -11.24 -9.68 7.54
N LEU A 138 -10.92 -8.47 7.08
CA LEU A 138 -11.06 -7.26 7.89
C LEU A 138 -12.41 -6.57 7.72
N GLY A 139 -13.25 -7.02 6.76
CA GLY A 139 -14.58 -6.48 6.52
C GLY A 139 -14.59 -5.02 6.09
N LEU A 140 -13.52 -4.58 5.41
CA LEU A 140 -13.50 -3.23 4.85
C LEU A 140 -14.58 -3.06 3.80
N HIS A 141 -15.08 -1.84 3.65
CA HIS A 141 -16.04 -1.46 2.61
C HIS A 141 -15.35 -0.78 1.43
N ARG A 142 -14.26 -0.05 1.71
CA ARG A 142 -13.56 0.76 0.72
C ARG A 142 -12.05 0.75 0.98
N ILE A 143 -11.29 0.59 -0.08
CA ILE A 143 -9.83 0.77 -0.07
C ILE A 143 -9.50 1.81 -1.13
N GLU A 144 -8.80 2.88 -0.73
CA GLU A 144 -8.43 3.96 -1.64
C GLU A 144 -6.91 4.15 -1.70
N LEU A 145 -6.46 4.81 -2.75
CA LEU A 145 -5.06 5.19 -2.94
C LEU A 145 -4.94 6.49 -3.72
N GLU A 146 -3.78 7.10 -3.62
CA GLU A 146 -3.37 8.23 -4.44
C GLU A 146 -2.02 7.91 -5.09
N ALA A 147 -1.86 8.23 -6.37
CA ALA A 147 -0.61 8.04 -7.10
C ALA A 147 -0.38 9.19 -8.07
N TYR A 148 0.90 9.57 -8.27
CA TYR A 148 1.22 10.59 -9.27
C TYR A 148 0.81 10.17 -10.67
N ARG A 149 0.21 11.09 -11.42
CA ARG A 149 -0.29 10.85 -12.78
C ARG A 149 0.80 10.35 -13.73
N TYR A 150 2.04 10.76 -13.53
CA TYR A 150 3.18 10.30 -14.34
C TYR A 150 3.68 8.89 -13.98
N ASN A 151 3.17 8.29 -12.89
CA ASN A 151 3.49 6.90 -12.53
C ASN A 151 2.56 5.90 -13.25
N ALA A 152 2.63 5.89 -14.59
CA ALA A 152 1.76 5.05 -15.42
C ALA A 152 1.88 3.55 -15.11
N ARG A 153 3.02 3.10 -14.55
CA ARG A 153 3.21 1.70 -14.17
C ARG A 153 2.36 1.35 -12.94
N ALA A 154 2.39 2.17 -11.90
CA ALA A 154 1.58 1.94 -10.70
C ALA A 154 0.10 2.02 -11.01
N LEU A 155 -0.35 3.01 -11.78
CA LEU A 155 -1.75 3.14 -12.19
C LEU A 155 -2.26 1.87 -12.89
N ARG A 156 -1.47 1.30 -13.83
CA ARG A 156 -1.82 0.03 -14.49
C ARG A 156 -1.85 -1.17 -13.54
N VAL A 157 -1.02 -1.19 -12.48
CA VAL A 157 -1.07 -2.24 -11.45
C VAL A 157 -2.37 -2.15 -10.68
N TYR A 158 -2.77 -0.94 -10.30
CA TYR A 158 -4.01 -0.70 -9.54
C TYR A 158 -5.26 -1.01 -10.37
N GLU A 159 -5.31 -0.57 -11.63
CA GLU A 159 -6.39 -0.94 -12.55
C GLU A 159 -6.52 -2.47 -12.70
N LYS A 160 -5.40 -3.20 -12.87
CA LYS A 160 -5.41 -4.66 -12.92
C LYS A 160 -5.83 -5.32 -11.61
N ALA A 161 -5.65 -4.65 -10.49
CA ALA A 161 -6.12 -5.12 -9.19
C ALA A 161 -7.59 -4.78 -8.93
N GLY A 162 -8.23 -4.00 -9.82
CA GLY A 162 -9.65 -3.67 -9.76
C GLY A 162 -9.95 -2.26 -9.23
N PHE A 163 -8.94 -1.43 -8.98
CA PHE A 163 -9.17 -0.05 -8.61
C PHE A 163 -9.72 0.77 -9.77
N VAL A 164 -10.66 1.64 -9.47
CA VAL A 164 -11.31 2.57 -10.40
C VAL A 164 -10.84 3.99 -10.12
N VAL A 165 -10.57 4.77 -11.17
CA VAL A 165 -10.22 6.19 -11.04
C VAL A 165 -11.47 6.97 -10.61
N GLU A 166 -11.36 7.74 -9.55
CA GLU A 166 -12.42 8.60 -9.03
C GLU A 166 -12.19 10.09 -9.33
N GLY A 167 -10.94 10.47 -9.56
CA GLY A 167 -10.63 11.85 -9.87
C GLY A 167 -9.13 12.14 -10.01
N VAL A 168 -8.86 13.40 -10.36
CA VAL A 168 -7.51 13.95 -10.46
C VAL A 168 -7.41 15.18 -9.59
N ARG A 169 -6.44 15.22 -8.71
CA ARG A 169 -6.03 16.42 -8.00
C ARG A 169 -4.99 17.13 -8.85
N ARG A 170 -5.37 18.24 -9.43
CA ARG A 170 -4.46 19.05 -10.25
C ARG A 170 -3.45 19.75 -9.34
N GLU A 171 -2.18 19.79 -9.80
CA GLU A 171 -1.11 20.49 -9.09
C GLU A 171 -1.04 20.10 -7.60
N ALA A 172 -1.15 18.80 -7.33
CA ALA A 172 -1.27 18.25 -5.98
C ALA A 172 0.03 18.34 -5.18
N ASP A 173 1.17 18.38 -5.85
CA ASP A 173 2.48 18.43 -5.21
C ASP A 173 3.51 19.14 -6.11
N LEU A 174 4.60 19.63 -5.51
CA LEU A 174 5.72 20.24 -6.21
C LEU A 174 6.89 19.25 -6.24
N ARG A 175 7.27 18.81 -7.44
CA ARG A 175 8.38 17.86 -7.65
C ARG A 175 9.39 18.43 -8.62
N ASP A 176 10.65 18.52 -8.21
CA ASP A 176 11.75 19.02 -9.03
C ASP A 176 11.46 20.40 -9.67
N GLY A 177 10.69 21.24 -8.96
CA GLY A 177 10.29 22.57 -9.44
C GLY A 177 9.06 22.59 -10.36
N GLU A 178 8.43 21.44 -10.61
CA GLU A 178 7.22 21.34 -11.43
C GLU A 178 6.01 20.89 -10.57
N TRP A 179 4.86 21.51 -10.82
CA TRP A 179 3.60 21.08 -10.23
C TRP A 179 3.11 19.81 -10.91
N VAL A 180 2.76 18.80 -10.12
CA VAL A 180 2.35 17.49 -10.61
C VAL A 180 0.95 17.13 -10.14
N ASP A 181 0.20 16.49 -11.03
CA ASP A 181 -1.13 15.95 -10.72
C ASP A 181 -1.00 14.61 -10.00
N SER A 182 -1.98 14.32 -9.14
CA SER A 182 -2.21 12.98 -8.60
C SER A 182 -3.58 12.44 -9.00
N VAL A 183 -3.65 11.12 -9.12
CA VAL A 183 -4.85 10.35 -9.46
C VAL A 183 -5.34 9.67 -8.20
N ILE A 184 -6.61 9.90 -7.85
CA ILE A 184 -7.29 9.21 -6.76
C ILE A 184 -7.97 7.98 -7.35
N MET A 185 -7.74 6.83 -6.76
CA MET A 185 -8.39 5.57 -7.13
C MET A 185 -8.94 4.87 -5.90
N ALA A 186 -10.01 4.11 -6.10
CA ALA A 186 -10.58 3.27 -5.04
C ALA A 186 -11.13 1.97 -5.60
N ILE A 187 -11.33 1.01 -4.71
CA ILE A 187 -12.08 -0.21 -4.95
C ILE A 187 -13.04 -0.45 -3.78
N LEU A 188 -14.23 -0.93 -4.10
CA LEU A 188 -15.28 -1.21 -3.12
C LEU A 188 -15.46 -2.72 -2.96
N ASP A 189 -15.98 -3.13 -1.79
CA ASP A 189 -16.22 -4.54 -1.45
C ASP A 189 -17.05 -5.28 -2.50
N ARG A 190 -18.10 -4.65 -3.04
CA ARG A 190 -18.95 -5.22 -4.10
C ARG A 190 -18.20 -5.40 -5.43
N GLU A 191 -17.26 -4.52 -5.74
CA GLU A 191 -16.44 -4.59 -6.96
C GLU A 191 -15.42 -5.73 -6.84
N TRP A 192 -14.80 -5.87 -5.67
CA TRP A 192 -13.93 -7.00 -5.35
C TRP A 192 -14.68 -8.34 -5.46
N ALA A 193 -15.86 -8.44 -4.87
CA ALA A 193 -16.68 -9.65 -4.95
C ALA A 193 -17.02 -10.05 -6.38
N ALA A 194 -17.33 -9.08 -7.26
CA ALA A 194 -17.60 -9.33 -8.67
C ALA A 194 -16.36 -9.87 -9.42
N LEU A 195 -15.17 -9.29 -9.18
CA LEU A 195 -13.91 -9.77 -9.77
C LEU A 195 -13.56 -11.19 -9.32
N SER A 196 -13.73 -11.48 -8.04
CA SER A 196 -13.41 -12.79 -7.45
C SER A 196 -14.35 -13.89 -7.96
N SER A 197 -15.60 -13.56 -8.29
CA SER A 197 -16.56 -14.52 -8.86
C SER A 197 -16.27 -14.87 -10.31
N THR A 198 -15.66 -13.99 -11.08
CA THR A 198 -15.33 -14.19 -12.51
C THR A 198 -14.03 -14.99 -12.71
N ALA A 199 -13.19 -15.07 -11.67
CA ALA A 199 -11.89 -15.77 -11.72
C ALA A 199 -11.97 -17.26 -11.32
N ARG A 200 -13.16 -17.75 -10.95
CA ARG A 200 -13.43 -19.17 -10.66
C ARG A 200 -14.02 -19.88 -11.87
#